data_33f712fda257707065af1884ab722893
#
_entry.id   33f712fda257707065af1884ab722893
#
_cell.length_a   1.000
_cell.length_b   1.000
_cell.length_c   1.000
_cell.angle_alpha   90.00
_cell.angle_beta   90.00
_cell.angle_gamma   90.00
#
_symmetry.space_group_name_H-M   'P 1'
#
loop_
_entity.id
_entity.type
_entity.pdbx_description
1 polymer ?
#
loop_
_entity_poly.entity_id
_entity_poly.type
_entity_poly.pdbx_seq_one_letter_code
_entity_poly.pdbx_strand_id
1 'polypeptide(L)'
;MGTPKSRLRLTREAWLAQALDILADDPEHLRIDEIASRLGVSKGSFYWHFENRSDFVRSLAEFWRDANTQSVIDTLKQQVGTPEDRLYVLMRLLVEQKAAQYDLAVRAWARHEPEIAPVIREVDELRLQTLRGLFADMGFEEPELSMRTRTFVIAHSFNHLLTVGLSRKEALEQLEARHAFFTRR
;
A
#
# COMPACT_ATOMS: atom_id res chain seq x y z
N MET A 1 -40.25 17.79 16.04
CA MET A 1 -39.45 16.85 16.83
C MET A 1 -38.47 16.17 15.88
N GLY A 2 -37.25 16.66 15.84
CA GLY A 2 -36.20 16.13 14.98
C GLY A 2 -35.51 14.97 15.68
N THR A 3 -35.53 13.81 15.06
CA THR A 3 -34.79 12.61 15.47
C THR A 3 -33.31 12.94 15.55
N PRO A 4 -32.60 12.66 16.63
CA PRO A 4 -31.17 12.88 16.69
C PRO A 4 -30.50 11.90 15.69
N LYS A 5 -29.85 12.45 14.65
CA LYS A 5 -28.93 11.68 13.80
C LYS A 5 -27.92 11.03 14.73
N SER A 6 -27.99 9.71 14.88
CA SER A 6 -26.96 8.89 15.51
C SER A 6 -25.63 9.33 14.89
N ARG A 7 -24.78 10.03 15.64
CA ARG A 7 -23.38 10.27 15.28
C ARG A 7 -22.73 8.90 15.26
N LEU A 8 -22.59 8.32 14.07
CA LEU A 8 -21.69 7.19 13.87
C LEU A 8 -20.36 7.60 14.52
N ARG A 9 -19.99 6.89 15.57
CA ARG A 9 -18.71 7.10 16.25
C ARG A 9 -17.65 6.70 15.22
N LEU A 10 -16.95 7.69 14.65
CA LEU A 10 -15.86 7.44 13.72
C LEU A 10 -14.82 6.54 14.41
N THR A 11 -14.38 5.52 13.70
CA THR A 11 -13.39 4.58 14.23
C THR A 11 -11.97 5.12 14.02
N ARG A 12 -11.00 4.54 14.72
CA ARG A 12 -9.57 4.84 14.53
C ARG A 12 -9.15 4.60 13.08
N GLU A 13 -9.65 3.51 12.48
CA GLU A 13 -9.40 3.15 11.08
C GLU A 13 -9.93 4.20 10.09
N ALA A 14 -11.08 4.82 10.36
CA ALA A 14 -11.61 5.88 9.52
C ALA A 14 -10.69 7.13 9.51
N TRP A 15 -10.08 7.45 10.66
CA TRP A 15 -9.07 8.51 10.74
C TRP A 15 -7.83 8.16 9.92
N LEU A 16 -7.34 6.93 10.04
CA LEU A 16 -6.13 6.46 9.33
C LEU A 16 -6.36 6.38 7.82
N ALA A 17 -7.51 5.85 7.39
CA ALA A 17 -7.87 5.80 5.97
C ALA A 17 -7.96 7.19 5.35
N GLN A 18 -8.65 8.14 6.01
CA GLN A 18 -8.74 9.52 5.52
C GLN A 18 -7.39 10.23 5.49
N ALA A 19 -6.55 9.97 6.49
CA ALA A 19 -5.19 10.51 6.53
C ALA A 19 -4.34 9.99 5.38
N LEU A 20 -4.47 8.70 5.05
CA LEU A 20 -3.74 8.09 3.94
C LEU A 20 -4.18 8.66 2.58
N ASP A 21 -5.49 8.93 2.41
CA ASP A 21 -6.01 9.60 1.21
C ASP A 21 -5.47 11.03 1.07
N ILE A 22 -5.46 11.80 2.17
CA ILE A 22 -4.88 13.17 2.17
C ILE A 22 -3.39 13.10 1.83
N LEU A 23 -2.67 12.16 2.43
CA LEU A 23 -1.25 11.98 2.20
C LEU A 23 -0.94 11.65 0.74
N ALA A 24 -1.83 10.89 0.07
CA ALA A 24 -1.70 10.57 -1.35
C ALA A 24 -1.84 11.80 -2.25
N ASP A 25 -2.67 12.77 -1.83
CA ASP A 25 -2.89 14.03 -2.55
C ASP A 25 -1.76 15.04 -2.25
N ASP A 26 -1.33 15.15 -0.98
CA ASP A 26 -0.29 16.09 -0.51
C ASP A 26 0.59 15.45 0.57
N PRO A 27 1.73 14.83 0.19
CA PRO A 27 2.64 14.16 1.13
C PRO A 27 3.35 15.09 2.13
N GLU A 28 3.38 16.39 1.87
CA GLU A 28 4.12 17.35 2.70
C GLU A 28 3.29 17.93 3.84
N HIS A 29 1.96 17.93 3.71
CA HIS A 29 1.08 18.69 4.60
C HIS A 29 -0.02 17.87 5.28
N LEU A 30 0.35 16.80 5.98
CA LEU A 30 -0.64 16.04 6.75
C LEU A 30 -1.00 16.76 8.06
N ARG A 31 -2.19 17.38 8.10
CA ARG A 31 -2.69 18.17 9.24
C ARG A 31 -3.92 17.54 9.87
N ILE A 32 -3.89 17.41 11.21
CA ILE A 32 -5.01 16.84 11.98
C ILE A 32 -6.31 17.64 11.76
N ASP A 33 -6.21 18.96 11.63
CA ASP A 33 -7.38 19.83 11.39
C ASP A 33 -8.06 19.53 10.05
N GLU A 34 -7.27 19.23 9.02
CA GLU A 34 -7.79 18.87 7.70
C GLU A 34 -8.47 17.50 7.73
N ILE A 35 -7.85 16.50 8.36
CA ILE A 35 -8.45 15.18 8.52
C ILE A 35 -9.79 15.29 9.26
N ALA A 36 -9.83 16.03 10.37
CA ALA A 36 -11.05 16.26 11.14
C ALA A 36 -12.14 16.93 10.30
N SER A 37 -11.76 17.93 9.49
CA SER A 37 -12.67 18.62 8.58
C SER A 37 -13.28 17.71 7.53
N ARG A 38 -12.45 16.87 6.87
CA ARG A 38 -12.93 15.91 5.87
C ARG A 38 -13.84 14.83 6.48
N LEU A 39 -13.58 14.44 7.73
CA LEU A 39 -14.42 13.50 8.47
C LEU A 39 -15.68 14.15 9.10
N GLY A 40 -15.82 15.48 9.03
CA GLY A 40 -16.97 16.19 9.62
C GLY A 40 -17.01 16.14 11.14
N VAL A 41 -15.85 16.07 11.81
CA VAL A 41 -15.71 15.99 13.27
C VAL A 41 -14.85 17.13 13.83
N SER A 42 -14.86 17.31 15.15
CA SER A 42 -13.97 18.26 15.81
C SER A 42 -12.54 17.69 15.97
N LYS A 43 -11.54 18.58 16.00
CA LYS A 43 -10.16 18.21 16.33
C LYS A 43 -10.05 17.46 17.66
N GLY A 44 -10.90 17.76 18.63
CA GLY A 44 -10.93 17.04 19.91
C GLY A 44 -11.23 15.55 19.78
N SER A 45 -11.95 15.15 18.70
CA SER A 45 -12.21 13.73 18.40
C SER A 45 -10.94 12.92 18.12
N PHE A 46 -9.88 13.56 17.63
CA PHE A 46 -8.57 12.94 17.42
C PHE A 46 -8.00 12.32 18.70
N TYR A 47 -8.04 13.05 19.81
CA TYR A 47 -7.47 12.62 21.10
C TYR A 47 -8.24 11.49 21.80
N TRP A 48 -9.41 11.10 21.24
CA TRP A 48 -10.10 9.88 21.66
C TRP A 48 -9.51 8.61 21.02
N HIS A 49 -8.76 8.78 19.92
CA HIS A 49 -8.21 7.67 19.14
C HIS A 49 -6.68 7.58 19.21
N PHE A 50 -6.01 8.72 19.42
CA PHE A 50 -4.54 8.80 19.43
C PHE A 50 -4.08 9.61 20.64
N GLU A 51 -3.07 9.06 21.35
CA GLU A 51 -2.52 9.71 22.53
C GLU A 51 -1.83 11.05 22.19
N ASN A 52 -1.13 11.05 21.05
CA ASN A 52 -0.38 12.21 20.56
C ASN A 52 -0.10 12.05 19.06
N ARG A 53 0.62 13.05 18.49
CA ARG A 53 0.96 13.04 17.07
C ARG A 53 1.88 11.86 16.70
N SER A 54 2.84 11.48 17.53
CA SER A 54 3.76 10.37 17.24
C SER A 54 3.04 9.02 17.24
N ASP A 55 2.08 8.80 18.16
CA ASP A 55 1.21 7.62 18.14
C ASP A 55 0.40 7.56 16.83
N PHE A 56 -0.14 8.69 16.38
CA PHE A 56 -0.87 8.77 15.11
C PHE A 56 0.04 8.47 13.90
N VAL A 57 1.24 9.07 13.84
CA VAL A 57 2.20 8.89 12.75
C VAL A 57 2.59 7.42 12.60
N ARG A 58 2.95 6.78 13.71
CA ARG A 58 3.28 5.35 13.73
C ARG A 58 2.09 4.50 13.31
N SER A 59 0.90 4.77 13.87
CA SER A 59 -0.33 4.04 13.54
C SER A 59 -0.70 4.16 12.07
N LEU A 60 -0.46 5.32 11.45
CA LEU A 60 -0.72 5.52 10.03
C LEU A 60 0.24 4.71 9.15
N ALA A 61 1.51 4.66 9.51
CA ALA A 61 2.48 3.84 8.79
C ALA A 61 2.18 2.34 8.93
N GLU A 62 1.81 1.88 10.13
CA GLU A 62 1.39 0.50 10.37
C GLU A 62 0.10 0.16 9.61
N PHE A 63 -0.89 1.05 9.61
CA PHE A 63 -2.12 0.88 8.84
C PHE A 63 -1.84 0.76 7.34
N TRP A 64 -0.95 1.60 6.79
CA TRP A 64 -0.51 1.48 5.40
C TRP A 64 0.17 0.13 5.12
N ARG A 65 1.10 -0.32 5.98
CA ARG A 65 1.75 -1.63 5.88
C ARG A 65 0.71 -2.75 5.83
N ASP A 66 -0.22 -2.75 6.78
CA ASP A 66 -1.21 -3.82 6.93
C ASP A 66 -2.18 -3.86 5.75
N ALA A 67 -2.70 -2.71 5.34
CA ALA A 67 -3.63 -2.61 4.23
C ALA A 67 -3.00 -2.91 2.86
N ASN A 68 -1.76 -2.46 2.62
CA ASN A 68 -1.15 -2.49 1.28
C ASN A 68 -0.05 -3.55 1.11
N THR A 69 0.29 -4.29 2.16
CA THR A 69 1.31 -5.34 2.09
C THR A 69 0.85 -6.60 2.80
N GLN A 70 0.56 -6.56 4.10
CA GLN A 70 0.22 -7.76 4.85
C GLN A 70 -1.06 -8.42 4.33
N SER A 71 -2.13 -7.65 4.09
CA SER A 71 -3.40 -8.18 3.55
C SER A 71 -3.24 -8.83 2.17
N VAL A 72 -2.36 -8.29 1.33
CA VAL A 72 -2.03 -8.86 0.02
C VAL A 72 -1.28 -10.17 0.18
N ILE A 73 -0.27 -10.22 1.06
CA ILE A 73 0.50 -11.44 1.36
C ILE A 73 -0.43 -12.53 1.91
N ASP A 74 -1.32 -12.20 2.82
CA ASP A 74 -2.26 -13.16 3.42
C ASP A 74 -3.28 -13.67 2.39
N THR A 75 -3.72 -12.81 1.47
CA THR A 75 -4.53 -13.23 0.33
C THR A 75 -3.78 -14.22 -0.56
N LEU A 76 -2.49 -13.96 -0.87
CA LEU A 76 -1.67 -14.85 -1.68
C LEU A 76 -1.43 -16.20 -1.03
N LYS A 77 -1.24 -16.26 0.29
CA LYS A 77 -1.08 -17.53 1.02
C LYS A 77 -2.31 -18.43 0.93
N GLN A 78 -3.49 -17.86 0.76
CA GLN A 78 -4.76 -18.58 0.62
C GLN A 78 -5.04 -19.03 -0.81
N GLN A 79 -4.30 -18.49 -1.82
CA GLN A 79 -4.50 -18.87 -3.21
C GLN A 79 -3.98 -20.27 -3.49
N VAL A 80 -4.84 -21.09 -4.11
CA VAL A 80 -4.52 -22.42 -4.62
C VAL A 80 -4.10 -22.27 -6.09
N GLY A 81 -3.06 -22.99 -6.51
CA GLY A 81 -2.56 -22.94 -7.89
C GLY A 81 -1.03 -22.98 -7.95
N THR A 82 -0.52 -22.86 -9.16
CA THR A 82 0.92 -22.79 -9.40
C THR A 82 1.51 -21.47 -8.89
N PRO A 83 2.84 -21.37 -8.72
CA PRO A 83 3.48 -20.09 -8.39
C PRO A 83 3.17 -18.99 -9.41
N GLU A 84 3.05 -19.36 -10.70
CA GLU A 84 2.66 -18.46 -11.79
C GLU A 84 1.23 -17.93 -11.61
N ASP A 85 0.26 -18.80 -11.26
CA ASP A 85 -1.12 -18.38 -10.98
C ASP A 85 -1.16 -17.41 -9.80
N ARG A 86 -0.40 -17.68 -8.74
CA ARG A 86 -0.30 -16.77 -7.59
C ARG A 86 0.31 -15.42 -7.95
N LEU A 87 1.33 -15.40 -8.82
CA LEU A 87 1.90 -14.16 -9.34
C LEU A 87 0.88 -13.37 -10.16
N TYR A 88 0.09 -14.03 -10.99
CA TYR A 88 -0.98 -13.39 -11.77
C TYR A 88 -2.02 -12.72 -10.85
N VAL A 89 -2.47 -13.44 -9.80
CA VAL A 89 -3.40 -12.90 -8.80
C VAL A 89 -2.79 -11.67 -8.11
N LEU A 90 -1.51 -11.74 -7.70
CA LEU A 90 -0.80 -10.60 -7.10
C LEU A 90 -0.82 -9.38 -8.02
N MET A 91 -0.43 -9.57 -9.28
CA MET A 91 -0.38 -8.47 -10.27
C MET A 91 -1.74 -7.82 -10.46
N ARG A 92 -2.82 -8.61 -10.51
CA ARG A 92 -4.19 -8.12 -10.59
C ARG A 92 -4.58 -7.31 -9.36
N LEU A 93 -4.31 -7.83 -8.15
CA LEU A 93 -4.59 -7.12 -6.88
C LEU A 93 -3.87 -5.77 -6.82
N LEU A 94 -2.60 -5.72 -7.22
CA LEU A 94 -1.82 -4.47 -7.21
C LEU A 94 -2.40 -3.40 -8.15
N VAL A 95 -2.98 -3.80 -9.30
CA VAL A 95 -3.67 -2.87 -10.21
C VAL A 95 -5.02 -2.44 -9.65
N GLU A 96 -5.76 -3.36 -9.00
CA GLU A 96 -7.10 -3.10 -8.48
C GLU A 96 -7.11 -2.20 -7.23
N GLN A 97 -6.13 -2.36 -6.34
CA GLN A 97 -6.11 -1.74 -5.01
C GLN A 97 -5.45 -0.34 -4.97
N LYS A 98 -4.97 0.20 -6.09
CA LYS A 98 -4.24 1.49 -6.12
C LYS A 98 -3.07 1.59 -5.11
N ALA A 99 -2.52 0.45 -4.68
CA ALA A 99 -1.50 0.38 -3.63
C ALA A 99 -0.28 1.28 -3.90
N ALA A 100 0.09 1.43 -5.17
CA ALA A 100 1.27 2.19 -5.57
C ALA A 100 1.16 3.70 -5.32
N GLN A 101 -0.04 4.29 -5.31
CA GLN A 101 -0.18 5.73 -5.02
C GLN A 101 0.17 6.06 -3.57
N TYR A 102 -0.21 5.18 -2.63
CA TYR A 102 0.13 5.35 -1.21
C TYR A 102 1.61 5.11 -0.94
N ASP A 103 2.25 4.20 -1.67
CA ASP A 103 3.68 3.91 -1.53
C ASP A 103 4.55 5.17 -1.71
N LEU A 104 4.32 5.92 -2.78
CA LEU A 104 5.07 7.14 -3.05
C LEU A 104 4.81 8.21 -2.00
N ALA A 105 3.54 8.38 -1.60
CA ALA A 105 3.13 9.36 -0.62
C ALA A 105 3.77 9.07 0.76
N VAL A 106 3.73 7.84 1.23
CA VAL A 106 4.32 7.44 2.51
C VAL A 106 5.84 7.59 2.49
N ARG A 107 6.50 7.25 1.38
CA ARG A 107 7.96 7.42 1.24
C ARG A 107 8.38 8.91 1.18
N ALA A 108 7.59 9.76 0.54
CA ALA A 108 7.80 11.20 0.55
C ALA A 108 7.61 11.77 1.96
N TRP A 109 6.53 11.36 2.63
CA TRP A 109 6.22 11.75 4.00
C TRP A 109 7.30 11.35 5.02
N ALA A 110 7.98 10.22 4.81
CA ALA A 110 9.08 9.76 5.65
C ALA A 110 10.27 10.73 5.72
N ARG A 111 10.37 11.67 4.78
CA ARG A 111 11.38 12.74 4.84
C ARG A 111 11.11 13.73 5.98
N HIS A 112 9.84 13.86 6.35
CA HIS A 112 9.37 14.75 7.41
C HIS A 112 9.13 14.00 8.73
N GLU A 113 8.90 12.67 8.64
CA GLU A 113 8.64 11.77 9.77
C GLU A 113 9.63 10.59 9.75
N PRO A 114 10.89 10.82 10.12
CA PRO A 114 11.91 9.77 10.04
C PRO A 114 11.63 8.55 10.92
N GLU A 115 10.76 8.68 11.91
CA GLU A 115 10.34 7.59 12.80
C GLU A 115 9.59 6.46 12.09
N ILE A 116 9.05 6.67 10.87
CA ILE A 116 8.39 5.62 10.07
C ILE A 116 9.35 4.83 9.17
N ALA A 117 10.61 5.23 9.07
CA ALA A 117 11.59 4.53 8.23
C ALA A 117 11.74 3.02 8.55
N PRO A 118 11.66 2.56 9.81
CA PRO A 118 11.65 1.13 10.11
C PRO A 118 10.48 0.38 9.48
N VAL A 119 9.27 0.97 9.49
CA VAL A 119 8.07 0.35 8.89
C VAL A 119 8.22 0.24 7.37
N ILE A 120 8.77 1.26 6.71
CA ILE A 120 9.04 1.21 5.26
C ILE A 120 10.03 0.09 4.93
N ARG A 121 11.09 -0.06 5.73
CA ARG A 121 12.08 -1.14 5.56
C ARG A 121 11.42 -2.52 5.72
N GLU A 122 10.60 -2.70 6.75
CA GLU A 122 9.84 -3.94 6.96
C GLU A 122 8.97 -4.27 5.75
N VAL A 123 8.26 -3.28 5.20
CA VAL A 123 7.45 -3.46 3.99
C VAL A 123 8.29 -3.92 2.80
N ASP A 124 9.44 -3.28 2.57
CA ASP A 124 10.33 -3.64 1.48
C ASP A 124 10.89 -5.07 1.64
N GLU A 125 11.28 -5.44 2.85
CA GLU A 125 11.77 -6.79 3.18
C GLU A 125 10.67 -7.85 2.97
N LEU A 126 9.45 -7.61 3.46
CA LEU A 126 8.31 -8.52 3.29
C LEU A 126 7.97 -8.75 1.82
N ARG A 127 7.94 -7.67 1.02
CA ARG A 127 7.64 -7.75 -0.42
C ARG A 127 8.73 -8.50 -1.17
N LEU A 128 9.99 -8.18 -0.92
CA LEU A 128 11.13 -8.86 -1.53
C LEU A 128 11.16 -10.34 -1.16
N GLN A 129 10.95 -10.67 0.10
CA GLN A 129 10.94 -12.06 0.56
C GLN A 129 9.80 -12.87 -0.07
N THR A 130 8.59 -12.31 -0.12
CA THR A 130 7.41 -12.96 -0.70
C THR A 130 7.62 -13.26 -2.19
N LEU A 131 8.08 -12.26 -2.95
CA LEU A 131 8.32 -12.41 -4.38
C LEU A 131 9.49 -13.32 -4.69
N ARG A 132 10.56 -13.24 -3.89
CA ARG A 132 11.69 -14.15 -4.03
C ARG A 132 11.24 -15.62 -3.86
N GLY A 133 10.37 -15.88 -2.87
CA GLY A 133 9.79 -17.22 -2.70
C GLY A 133 9.01 -17.67 -3.94
N LEU A 134 8.11 -16.83 -4.48
CA LEU A 134 7.34 -17.15 -5.67
C LEU A 134 8.23 -17.43 -6.89
N PHE A 135 9.24 -16.63 -7.16
CA PHE A 135 10.14 -16.83 -8.28
C PHE A 135 11.06 -18.06 -8.08
N ALA A 136 11.49 -18.34 -6.86
CA ALA A 136 12.23 -19.56 -6.54
C ALA A 136 11.38 -20.83 -6.75
N ASP A 137 10.10 -20.79 -6.35
CA ASP A 137 9.14 -21.89 -6.58
C ASP A 137 8.86 -22.11 -8.09
N MET A 138 9.00 -21.07 -8.93
CA MET A 138 8.97 -21.19 -10.40
C MET A 138 10.27 -21.78 -10.97
N GLY A 139 11.30 -21.99 -10.15
CA GLY A 139 12.60 -22.56 -10.53
C GLY A 139 13.61 -21.57 -11.09
N PHE A 140 13.47 -20.27 -10.78
CA PHE A 140 14.50 -19.27 -11.07
C PHE A 140 15.61 -19.35 -10.03
N GLU A 141 16.87 -19.25 -10.50
CA GLU A 141 18.08 -19.27 -9.67
C GLU A 141 18.86 -17.97 -9.80
N GLU A 142 19.84 -17.76 -8.93
CA GLU A 142 20.71 -16.58 -9.02
C GLU A 142 21.58 -16.59 -10.29
N PRO A 143 21.87 -15.44 -10.91
CA PRO A 143 21.48 -14.08 -10.48
C PRO A 143 20.07 -13.63 -10.93
N GLU A 144 19.39 -14.40 -11.76
CA GLU A 144 18.12 -14.06 -12.37
C GLU A 144 17.01 -13.91 -11.33
N LEU A 145 16.98 -14.76 -10.32
CA LEU A 145 16.04 -14.70 -9.20
C LEU A 145 16.05 -13.31 -8.51
N SER A 146 17.22 -12.82 -8.16
CA SER A 146 17.37 -11.49 -7.54
C SER A 146 16.96 -10.36 -8.48
N MET A 147 17.31 -10.45 -9.76
CA MET A 147 16.95 -9.45 -10.76
C MET A 147 15.44 -9.38 -10.97
N ARG A 148 14.75 -10.50 -11.16
CA ARG A 148 13.30 -10.57 -11.34
C ARG A 148 12.57 -10.03 -10.13
N THR A 149 12.97 -10.45 -8.92
CA THR A 149 12.38 -10.01 -7.65
C THR A 149 12.43 -8.50 -7.52
N ARG A 150 13.60 -7.89 -7.68
CA ARG A 150 13.78 -6.43 -7.54
C ARG A 150 13.08 -5.66 -8.64
N THR A 151 13.17 -6.13 -9.90
CA THR A 151 12.51 -5.50 -11.04
C THR A 151 10.99 -5.49 -10.84
N PHE A 152 10.42 -6.60 -10.35
CA PHE A 152 8.99 -6.66 -10.08
C PHE A 152 8.56 -5.64 -9.02
N VAL A 153 9.25 -5.58 -7.87
CA VAL A 153 8.93 -4.62 -6.81
C VAL A 153 9.02 -3.19 -7.34
N ILE A 154 10.10 -2.84 -8.03
CA ILE A 154 10.29 -1.50 -8.59
C ILE A 154 9.19 -1.17 -9.61
N ALA A 155 8.91 -2.07 -10.56
CA ALA A 155 7.93 -1.83 -11.60
C ALA A 155 6.51 -1.63 -11.06
N HIS A 156 6.16 -2.24 -9.92
CA HIS A 156 4.82 -2.12 -9.33
C HIS A 156 4.72 -1.01 -8.29
N SER A 157 5.76 -0.79 -7.47
CA SER A 157 5.75 0.27 -6.46
C SER A 157 5.95 1.67 -7.04
N PHE A 158 6.67 1.79 -8.16
CA PHE A 158 7.08 3.07 -8.73
C PHE A 158 6.49 3.39 -10.12
N ASN A 159 5.51 2.61 -10.58
CA ASN A 159 4.86 2.87 -11.87
C ASN A 159 4.27 4.29 -11.98
N HIS A 160 3.88 4.89 -10.86
CA HIS A 160 3.34 6.27 -10.81
C HIS A 160 4.41 7.37 -10.85
N LEU A 161 5.70 7.03 -10.82
CA LEU A 161 6.77 8.02 -11.06
C LEU A 161 6.84 8.48 -12.52
N LEU A 162 6.27 7.70 -13.43
CA LEU A 162 6.20 8.11 -14.82
C LEU A 162 5.04 9.10 -15.00
N THR A 163 5.32 10.27 -15.56
CA THR A 163 4.31 11.28 -15.90
C THR A 163 3.30 10.81 -16.94
N VAL A 164 3.67 9.76 -17.69
CA VAL A 164 2.80 9.04 -18.64
C VAL A 164 2.58 7.64 -18.09
N GLY A 165 1.71 7.55 -17.08
CA GLY A 165 1.32 6.26 -16.49
C GLY A 165 0.22 5.57 -17.30
N LEU A 166 0.15 4.24 -17.20
CA LEU A 166 -0.98 3.48 -17.73
C LEU A 166 -2.23 3.76 -16.89
N SER A 167 -3.36 3.96 -17.56
CA SER A 167 -4.65 3.90 -16.88
C SER A 167 -4.88 2.49 -16.29
N ARG A 168 -5.78 2.38 -15.29
CA ARG A 168 -6.15 1.08 -14.74
C ARG A 168 -6.62 0.10 -15.81
N LYS A 169 -7.36 0.58 -16.81
CA LYS A 169 -7.83 -0.23 -17.94
C LYS A 169 -6.67 -0.78 -18.75
N GLU A 170 -5.74 0.08 -19.18
CA GLU A 170 -4.54 -0.31 -19.94
C GLU A 170 -3.65 -1.26 -19.12
N ALA A 171 -3.50 -1.03 -17.81
CA ALA A 171 -2.73 -1.91 -16.94
C ALA A 171 -3.34 -3.31 -16.84
N LEU A 172 -4.68 -3.43 -16.83
CA LEU A 172 -5.39 -4.72 -16.86
C LEU A 172 -5.30 -5.38 -18.24
N GLU A 173 -5.43 -4.63 -19.34
CA GLU A 173 -5.27 -5.14 -20.71
C GLU A 173 -3.85 -5.70 -20.96
N GLN A 174 -2.83 -5.13 -20.32
CA GLN A 174 -1.44 -5.59 -20.42
C GLN A 174 -1.07 -6.69 -19.40
N LEU A 175 -2.01 -7.11 -18.55
CA LEU A 175 -1.70 -7.98 -17.42
C LEU A 175 -1.07 -9.32 -17.85
N GLU A 176 -1.61 -9.94 -18.89
CA GLU A 176 -1.10 -11.21 -19.44
C GLU A 176 0.32 -11.06 -20.02
N ALA A 177 0.56 -9.98 -20.77
CA ALA A 177 1.88 -9.72 -21.35
C ALA A 177 2.93 -9.45 -20.27
N ARG A 178 2.57 -8.70 -19.24
CA ARG A 178 3.43 -8.43 -18.08
C ARG A 178 3.69 -9.69 -17.27
N HIS A 179 2.67 -10.52 -17.05
CA HIS A 179 2.82 -11.81 -16.39
C HIS A 179 3.78 -12.72 -17.17
N ALA A 180 3.58 -12.85 -18.48
CA ALA A 180 4.46 -13.62 -19.34
C ALA A 180 5.91 -13.10 -19.32
N PHE A 181 6.13 -11.79 -19.24
CA PHE A 181 7.46 -11.20 -19.10
C PHE A 181 8.18 -11.66 -17.82
N PHE A 182 7.46 -11.78 -16.70
CA PHE A 182 8.04 -12.21 -15.44
C PHE A 182 8.14 -13.72 -15.26
N THR A 183 7.40 -14.55 -16.01
CA THR A 183 7.34 -16.00 -15.83
C THR A 183 8.07 -16.80 -16.90
N ARG A 184 8.35 -16.22 -18.09
CA ARG A 184 9.11 -16.90 -19.15
C ARG A 184 10.56 -17.10 -18.72
N ARG A 185 11.05 -18.33 -18.97
CA ARG A 185 12.47 -18.72 -18.89
C ARG A 185 13.19 -18.35 -20.16
#